data_2ce4fc1c755b0cdbe72202c81f579540
#
_entry.id   2ce4fc1c755b0cdbe72202c81f579540
#
_cell.length_a   1.000
_cell.length_b   1.000
_cell.length_c   1.000
_cell.angle_alpha   90.00
_cell.angle_beta   90.00
_cell.angle_gamma   90.00
#
_symmetry.space_group_name_H-M   'P 1'
#
loop_
_entity.id
_entity.type
_entity.pdbx_description
1 polymer ?
#
loop_
_entity_poly.entity_id
_entity_poly.type
_entity_poly.pdbx_seq_one_letter_code
_entity_poly.pdbx_strand_id
1 'polypeptide(L)'
;MTTTTGWVSNQGDLLAELKSHVEIKTQLSDYKFASAVEQNALVYDCEKLAPIITSREGRREVMAELGRALLTGPGILAFKNMYPDTSIVDRVSETFWQIIDEQHARGEAKGDHYAKPGSNDRVWNVQEKLALRDPEAFVDYYRNDFLALIASAWLGPGYQITTQVNVVNPGGDAQQPHRDYHLGFMTDEQAMDFPLHVHGVSPLITLQGAVAHTDMPRESGPTMYLPHSQKMVSGYVAWRNAAVRKYFAENYSQLPLKKGDGAFFNP
;
A
#
# COMPACT_ATOMS: atom_id res chain seq x y z
N MET A 1 3.22 15.02 -23.23
CA MET A 1 4.50 15.21 -22.52
C MET A 1 4.75 16.70 -22.33
N THR A 2 4.51 17.20 -21.13
CA THR A 2 4.75 18.61 -20.74
C THR A 2 6.06 18.73 -19.93
N THR A 3 7.11 18.06 -20.37
CA THR A 3 8.37 17.97 -19.62
C THR A 3 9.50 18.85 -20.21
N THR A 4 9.17 19.88 -20.95
CA THR A 4 10.21 20.76 -21.55
C THR A 4 10.86 21.71 -20.54
N THR A 5 10.41 21.78 -19.30
CA THR A 5 10.90 22.75 -18.32
C THR A 5 11.68 22.17 -17.14
N GLY A 6 11.73 20.82 -16.97
CA GLY A 6 12.33 20.20 -15.78
C GLY A 6 11.51 20.36 -14.49
N TRP A 7 10.26 20.82 -14.59
CA TRP A 7 9.31 21.03 -13.49
C TRP A 7 7.97 20.37 -13.78
N VAL A 8 7.26 19.97 -12.73
CA VAL A 8 5.89 19.46 -12.82
C VAL A 8 4.92 20.65 -12.87
N SER A 9 3.83 20.49 -13.61
CA SER A 9 2.77 21.46 -13.70
C SER A 9 1.41 20.81 -13.50
N ASN A 10 0.48 21.49 -12.86
CA ASN A 10 -0.94 21.12 -12.81
C ASN A 10 -1.74 21.60 -14.03
N GLN A 11 -1.07 22.22 -14.99
CA GLN A 11 -1.65 22.65 -16.27
C GLN A 11 -1.53 21.54 -17.32
N GLY A 12 -2.45 21.48 -18.24
CA GLY A 12 -2.49 20.46 -19.30
C GLY A 12 -3.57 19.41 -19.07
N ASP A 13 -3.60 18.41 -19.93
CA ASP A 13 -4.58 17.32 -19.84
C ASP A 13 -4.03 16.18 -18.94
N LEU A 14 -4.12 16.42 -17.62
CA LEU A 14 -3.71 15.46 -16.60
C LEU A 14 -4.51 14.15 -16.68
N LEU A 15 -5.76 14.20 -17.15
CA LEU A 15 -6.56 12.99 -17.33
C LEU A 15 -6.08 12.15 -18.50
N ALA A 16 -5.72 12.75 -19.62
CA ALA A 16 -5.14 12.00 -20.74
C ALA A 16 -3.79 11.38 -20.37
N GLU A 17 -2.95 12.10 -19.62
CA GLU A 17 -1.69 11.56 -19.09
C GLU A 17 -1.96 10.35 -18.20
N LEU A 18 -2.87 10.44 -17.22
CA LEU A 18 -3.25 9.34 -16.36
C LEU A 18 -3.72 8.12 -17.16
N LYS A 19 -4.66 8.32 -18.08
CA LYS A 19 -5.22 7.25 -18.93
C LYS A 19 -4.15 6.49 -19.70
N SER A 20 -3.14 7.21 -20.22
CA SER A 20 -2.04 6.58 -20.96
C SER A 20 -1.27 5.52 -20.14
N HIS A 21 -1.32 5.62 -18.82
CA HIS A 21 -0.72 4.66 -17.90
C HIS A 21 -1.71 3.58 -17.44
N VAL A 22 -2.90 3.98 -16.97
CA VAL A 22 -3.82 3.08 -16.25
C VAL A 22 -4.65 2.17 -17.16
N GLU A 23 -4.73 2.48 -18.45
CA GLU A 23 -5.36 1.62 -19.45
C GLU A 23 -4.49 0.41 -19.85
N ILE A 24 -3.24 0.36 -19.40
CA ILE A 24 -2.33 -0.78 -19.60
C ILE A 24 -2.88 -2.00 -18.86
N LYS A 25 -2.86 -3.16 -19.54
CA LYS A 25 -3.24 -4.44 -18.93
C LYS A 25 -2.00 -5.21 -18.52
N THR A 26 -1.97 -5.61 -17.25
CA THR A 26 -0.91 -6.46 -16.69
C THR A 26 -0.99 -7.85 -17.33
N GLN A 27 0.12 -8.33 -17.90
CA GLN A 27 0.21 -9.66 -18.47
C GLN A 27 0.92 -10.61 -17.50
N LEU A 28 0.28 -11.70 -17.11
CA LEU A 28 0.87 -12.68 -16.19
C LEU A 28 2.16 -13.30 -16.77
N SER A 29 2.21 -13.46 -18.08
CA SER A 29 3.39 -14.01 -18.78
C SER A 29 4.68 -13.24 -18.57
N ASP A 30 4.59 -11.98 -18.17
CA ASP A 30 5.75 -11.11 -17.93
C ASP A 30 6.37 -11.32 -16.53
N TYR A 31 5.74 -12.16 -15.69
CA TYR A 31 6.09 -12.35 -14.28
C TYR A 31 6.24 -13.83 -13.95
N LYS A 32 7.48 -14.25 -13.72
CA LYS A 32 7.84 -15.66 -13.47
C LYS A 32 7.25 -16.21 -12.18
N PHE A 33 7.18 -15.38 -11.16
CA PHE A 33 6.82 -15.79 -9.79
C PHE A 33 5.39 -15.42 -9.39
N ALA A 34 4.74 -14.55 -10.15
CA ALA A 34 3.34 -14.23 -9.91
C ALA A 34 2.45 -15.44 -10.22
N SER A 35 1.44 -15.65 -9.39
CA SER A 35 0.49 -16.76 -9.53
C SER A 35 -0.76 -16.39 -10.33
N ALA A 36 -1.14 -15.11 -10.30
CA ALA A 36 -2.33 -14.60 -11.00
C ALA A 36 -2.25 -13.08 -11.22
N VAL A 37 -3.16 -12.59 -12.06
CA VAL A 37 -3.49 -11.17 -12.16
C VAL A 37 -4.96 -11.02 -11.74
N GLU A 38 -5.20 -10.27 -10.67
CA GLU A 38 -6.54 -9.97 -10.17
C GLU A 38 -6.76 -8.46 -10.20
N GLN A 39 -7.85 -7.99 -10.80
CA GLN A 39 -8.16 -6.57 -10.88
C GLN A 39 -6.99 -5.70 -11.41
N ASN A 40 -6.23 -6.24 -12.36
CA ASN A 40 -5.02 -5.65 -12.95
C ASN A 40 -3.80 -5.54 -12.01
N ALA A 41 -3.87 -6.10 -10.79
CA ALA A 41 -2.77 -6.23 -9.82
C ALA A 41 -2.16 -7.63 -9.86
N LEU A 42 -0.90 -7.78 -9.45
CA LEU A 42 -0.23 -9.07 -9.38
C LEU A 42 -0.50 -9.77 -8.05
N VAL A 43 -0.73 -11.08 -8.13
CA VAL A 43 -0.94 -11.94 -6.96
C VAL A 43 0.20 -12.94 -6.87
N TYR A 44 0.82 -13.00 -5.71
CA TYR A 44 1.87 -13.94 -5.35
C TYR A 44 1.36 -14.90 -4.28
N ASP A 45 1.63 -16.19 -4.45
CA ASP A 45 1.31 -17.23 -3.49
C ASP A 45 2.55 -17.53 -2.64
N CYS A 46 2.49 -17.17 -1.36
CA CYS A 46 3.61 -17.32 -0.44
C CYS A 46 4.01 -18.79 -0.24
N GLU A 47 3.09 -19.74 -0.32
CA GLU A 47 3.43 -21.16 -0.22
C GLU A 47 4.32 -21.61 -1.38
N LYS A 48 4.08 -21.09 -2.58
CA LYS A 48 4.91 -21.37 -3.76
C LYS A 48 6.25 -20.65 -3.72
N LEU A 49 6.28 -19.45 -3.13
CA LEU A 49 7.51 -18.66 -3.02
C LEU A 49 8.43 -19.14 -1.87
N ALA A 50 7.86 -19.67 -0.79
CA ALA A 50 8.62 -20.08 0.40
C ALA A 50 9.85 -20.95 0.08
N PRO A 51 9.76 -22.04 -0.71
CA PRO A 51 10.93 -22.85 -1.03
C PRO A 51 11.97 -22.13 -1.89
N ILE A 52 11.54 -21.15 -2.71
CA ILE A 52 12.41 -20.40 -3.62
C ILE A 52 13.26 -19.41 -2.84
N ILE A 53 12.66 -18.68 -1.90
CA ILE A 53 13.34 -17.63 -1.15
C ILE A 53 14.27 -18.13 -0.05
N THR A 54 14.37 -19.44 0.17
CA THR A 54 15.34 -20.06 1.08
C THR A 54 16.77 -19.91 0.57
N SER A 55 16.98 -19.91 -0.76
CA SER A 55 18.27 -19.67 -1.37
C SER A 55 18.51 -18.18 -1.59
N ARG A 56 19.78 -17.75 -1.49
CA ARG A 56 20.15 -16.35 -1.78
C ARG A 56 19.84 -15.95 -3.21
N GLU A 57 20.03 -16.86 -4.16
CA GLU A 57 19.79 -16.62 -5.58
C GLU A 57 18.29 -16.49 -5.85
N GLY A 58 17.49 -17.47 -5.44
CA GLY A 58 16.04 -17.43 -5.60
C GLY A 58 15.40 -16.21 -4.93
N ARG A 59 15.88 -15.85 -3.71
CA ARG A 59 15.44 -14.64 -3.03
C ARG A 59 15.71 -13.38 -3.87
N ARG A 60 16.90 -13.26 -4.49
CA ARG A 60 17.25 -12.13 -5.35
C ARG A 60 16.43 -12.07 -6.62
N GLU A 61 16.15 -13.22 -7.25
CA GLU A 61 15.30 -13.27 -8.44
C GLU A 61 13.87 -12.80 -8.13
N VAL A 62 13.29 -13.28 -7.04
CA VAL A 62 11.95 -12.85 -6.59
C VAL A 62 11.97 -11.36 -6.28
N MET A 63 12.94 -10.87 -5.51
CA MET A 63 13.07 -9.42 -5.20
C MET A 63 13.18 -8.56 -6.46
N ALA A 64 13.92 -9.01 -7.46
CA ALA A 64 14.06 -8.28 -8.73
C ALA A 64 12.71 -8.17 -9.47
N GLU A 65 11.91 -9.24 -9.46
CA GLU A 65 10.57 -9.21 -10.04
C GLU A 65 9.63 -8.29 -9.26
N LEU A 66 9.63 -8.39 -7.91
CA LEU A 66 8.80 -7.53 -7.05
C LEU A 66 9.14 -6.04 -7.26
N GLY A 67 10.43 -5.69 -7.28
CA GLY A 67 10.88 -4.32 -7.54
C GLY A 67 10.42 -3.81 -8.92
N ARG A 68 10.54 -4.64 -9.96
CA ARG A 68 10.05 -4.32 -11.32
C ARG A 68 8.54 -4.16 -11.35
N ALA A 69 7.80 -5.02 -10.66
CA ALA A 69 6.34 -4.97 -10.59
C ALA A 69 5.83 -3.68 -9.89
N LEU A 70 6.52 -3.23 -8.86
CA LEU A 70 6.22 -1.96 -8.17
C LEU A 70 6.63 -0.73 -8.99
N LEU A 71 7.75 -0.80 -9.72
CA LEU A 71 8.31 0.36 -10.43
C LEU A 71 7.62 0.58 -11.78
N THR A 72 7.64 -0.42 -12.64
CA THR A 72 7.19 -0.34 -14.04
C THR A 72 5.99 -1.21 -14.35
N GLY A 73 5.63 -2.11 -13.45
CA GLY A 73 4.44 -2.95 -13.52
C GLY A 73 3.19 -2.25 -12.99
N PRO A 74 2.23 -3.00 -12.45
CA PRO A 74 0.98 -2.45 -11.93
C PRO A 74 1.15 -1.59 -10.68
N GLY A 75 2.28 -1.67 -9.97
CA GLY A 75 2.53 -0.92 -8.76
C GLY A 75 1.82 -1.46 -7.51
N ILE A 76 1.11 -2.57 -7.63
CA ILE A 76 0.32 -3.20 -6.56
C ILE A 76 0.55 -4.71 -6.62
N LEU A 77 0.83 -5.29 -5.46
CA LEU A 77 1.11 -6.70 -5.25
C LEU A 77 0.24 -7.22 -4.10
N ALA A 78 -0.43 -8.35 -4.29
CA ALA A 78 -1.07 -9.09 -3.21
C ALA A 78 -0.25 -10.35 -2.91
N PHE A 79 -0.07 -10.66 -1.64
CA PHE A 79 0.57 -11.87 -1.13
C PHE A 79 -0.47 -12.72 -0.43
N LYS A 80 -0.84 -13.84 -1.05
CA LYS A 80 -1.73 -14.84 -0.46
C LYS A 80 -0.96 -15.74 0.48
N ASN A 81 -1.59 -16.14 1.58
CA ASN A 81 -0.98 -16.99 2.61
C ASN A 81 0.34 -16.40 3.18
N MET A 82 0.40 -15.09 3.35
CA MET A 82 1.59 -14.42 3.92
C MET A 82 1.81 -14.83 5.38
N TYR A 83 0.73 -15.09 6.09
CA TYR A 83 0.70 -15.72 7.41
C TYR A 83 -0.12 -17.01 7.32
N PRO A 84 0.52 -18.16 6.98
CA PRO A 84 -0.19 -19.43 6.82
C PRO A 84 -0.81 -19.92 8.14
N ASP A 85 -0.14 -19.67 9.27
CA ASP A 85 -0.72 -19.80 10.60
C ASP A 85 -1.28 -18.43 11.03
N THR A 86 -2.60 -18.31 10.95
CA THR A 86 -3.28 -17.05 11.31
C THR A 86 -3.45 -16.86 12.83
N SER A 87 -3.05 -17.83 13.65
CA SER A 87 -3.14 -17.70 15.12
C SER A 87 -2.31 -16.53 15.65
N ILE A 88 -1.16 -16.24 15.01
CA ILE A 88 -0.36 -15.06 15.36
C ILE A 88 -1.08 -13.74 15.00
N VAL A 89 -1.80 -13.71 13.89
CA VAL A 89 -2.61 -12.55 13.48
C VAL A 89 -3.76 -12.35 14.48
N ASP A 90 -4.38 -13.43 14.95
CA ASP A 90 -5.43 -13.38 15.97
C ASP A 90 -4.91 -12.84 17.30
N ARG A 91 -3.77 -13.36 17.80
CA ARG A 91 -3.12 -12.90 19.03
C ARG A 91 -2.79 -11.40 18.98
N VAL A 92 -2.25 -10.95 17.87
CA VAL A 92 -1.92 -9.54 17.67
C VAL A 92 -3.19 -8.68 17.55
N SER A 93 -4.22 -9.18 16.87
CA SER A 93 -5.53 -8.50 16.76
C SER A 93 -6.17 -8.30 18.12
N GLU A 94 -6.12 -9.29 19.00
CA GLU A 94 -6.64 -9.18 20.37
C GLU A 94 -5.97 -8.03 21.14
N THR A 95 -4.64 -7.93 21.04
CA THR A 95 -3.90 -6.80 21.64
C THR A 95 -4.32 -5.46 21.04
N PHE A 96 -4.57 -5.39 19.74
CA PHE A 96 -5.00 -4.16 19.07
C PHE A 96 -6.40 -3.74 19.50
N TRP A 97 -7.33 -4.68 19.66
CA TRP A 97 -8.66 -4.40 20.16
C TRP A 97 -8.63 -3.87 21.60
N GLN A 98 -7.82 -4.45 22.47
CA GLN A 98 -7.62 -3.93 23.85
C GLN A 98 -7.13 -2.47 23.83
N ILE A 99 -6.21 -2.12 22.91
CA ILE A 99 -5.73 -0.74 22.78
C ILE A 99 -6.85 0.20 22.31
N ILE A 100 -7.66 -0.24 21.35
CA ILE A 100 -8.80 0.54 20.84
C ILE A 100 -9.81 0.79 21.94
N ASP A 101 -10.18 -0.25 22.69
CA ASP A 101 -11.14 -0.15 23.80
C ASP A 101 -10.65 0.81 24.90
N GLU A 102 -9.35 0.75 25.24
CA GLU A 102 -8.75 1.69 26.18
C GLU A 102 -8.77 3.14 25.67
N GLN A 103 -8.51 3.36 24.37
CA GLN A 103 -8.58 4.69 23.76
C GLN A 103 -10.02 5.24 23.81
N HIS A 104 -11.01 4.39 23.52
CA HIS A 104 -12.41 4.76 23.65
C HIS A 104 -12.79 5.11 25.11
N ALA A 105 -12.39 4.28 26.07
CA ALA A 105 -12.67 4.51 27.49
C ALA A 105 -12.05 5.82 28.01
N ARG A 106 -10.92 6.27 27.44
CA ARG A 106 -10.25 7.53 27.79
C ARG A 106 -10.74 8.74 26.98
N GLY A 107 -11.62 8.54 25.99
CA GLY A 107 -12.01 9.60 25.06
C GLY A 107 -10.90 10.06 24.13
N GLU A 108 -9.88 9.22 23.91
CA GLU A 108 -8.71 9.46 23.07
C GLU A 108 -8.82 8.84 21.66
N ALA A 109 -9.95 8.17 21.38
CA ALA A 109 -10.19 7.54 20.10
C ALA A 109 -10.13 8.58 18.97
N LYS A 110 -9.19 8.41 18.06
CA LYS A 110 -9.00 9.27 16.89
C LYS A 110 -9.16 8.41 15.65
N GLY A 111 -10.03 8.85 14.77
CA GLY A 111 -10.09 8.32 13.42
C GLY A 111 -8.96 8.83 12.53
N ASP A 112 -9.06 8.51 11.26
CA ASP A 112 -8.18 9.02 10.22
C ASP A 112 -8.40 10.52 10.00
N HIS A 113 -7.39 11.21 9.47
CA HIS A 113 -7.44 12.63 9.14
C HIS A 113 -8.50 13.00 8.09
N TYR A 114 -8.95 12.03 7.29
CA TYR A 114 -9.91 12.23 6.22
C TYR A 114 -11.29 11.64 6.51
N ALA A 115 -11.46 10.98 7.68
CA ALA A 115 -12.69 10.30 8.03
C ALA A 115 -13.57 11.13 8.98
N LYS A 116 -14.88 10.99 8.85
CA LYS A 116 -15.80 11.54 9.84
C LYS A 116 -15.58 10.90 11.20
N PRO A 117 -15.81 11.61 12.32
CA PRO A 117 -15.72 11.00 13.63
C PRO A 117 -16.58 9.72 13.74
N GLY A 118 -15.98 8.62 14.21
CA GLY A 118 -16.64 7.33 14.34
C GLY A 118 -16.66 6.45 13.09
N SER A 119 -16.18 6.93 11.94
CA SER A 119 -16.13 6.14 10.70
C SER A 119 -15.06 5.07 10.72
N ASN A 120 -13.98 5.28 11.47
CA ASN A 120 -12.89 4.33 11.65
C ASN A 120 -12.22 4.52 13.01
N ASP A 121 -11.53 3.48 13.46
CA ASP A 121 -10.61 3.52 14.59
C ASP A 121 -9.18 3.38 14.07
N ARG A 122 -8.28 4.21 14.58
CA ARG A 122 -6.88 4.21 14.18
C ARG A 122 -5.95 4.20 15.39
N VAL A 123 -5.07 3.22 15.43
CA VAL A 123 -4.01 3.14 16.44
C VAL A 123 -2.69 3.48 15.78
N TRP A 124 -2.12 4.62 16.14
CA TRP A 124 -0.82 5.09 15.66
C TRP A 124 0.33 4.42 16.43
N ASN A 125 1.47 4.22 15.76
CA ASN A 125 2.68 3.62 16.34
C ASN A 125 2.38 2.28 17.04
N VAL A 126 1.59 1.44 16.39
CA VAL A 126 1.05 0.22 17.00
C VAL A 126 2.14 -0.82 17.27
N GLN A 127 3.22 -0.81 16.47
CA GLN A 127 4.35 -1.73 16.68
C GLN A 127 5.03 -1.52 18.06
N GLU A 128 5.23 -0.27 18.47
CA GLU A 128 5.78 0.05 19.79
C GLU A 128 4.84 -0.42 20.89
N LYS A 129 3.55 -0.15 20.74
CA LYS A 129 2.52 -0.55 21.69
C LYS A 129 2.41 -2.06 21.81
N LEU A 130 2.52 -2.79 20.69
CA LEU A 130 2.55 -4.25 20.69
C LEU A 130 3.81 -4.78 21.37
N ALA A 131 4.98 -4.23 21.05
CA ALA A 131 6.25 -4.66 21.64
C ALA A 131 6.28 -4.49 23.16
N LEU A 132 5.64 -3.44 23.69
CA LEU A 132 5.55 -3.19 25.13
C LEU A 132 4.54 -4.08 25.85
N ARG A 133 3.48 -4.53 25.16
CA ARG A 133 2.40 -5.34 25.75
C ARG A 133 2.63 -6.83 25.61
N ASP A 134 3.08 -7.25 24.44
CA ASP A 134 3.32 -8.64 24.07
C ASP A 134 4.56 -8.72 23.17
N PRO A 135 5.77 -8.71 23.76
CA PRO A 135 7.03 -8.75 23.01
C PRO A 135 7.21 -10.03 22.19
N GLU A 136 6.65 -11.16 22.64
CA GLU A 136 6.71 -12.41 21.87
C GLU A 136 5.85 -12.32 20.63
N ALA A 137 4.59 -11.86 20.74
CA ALA A 137 3.73 -11.64 19.60
C ALA A 137 4.32 -10.60 18.62
N PHE A 138 4.97 -9.56 19.15
CA PHE A 138 5.68 -8.60 18.31
C PHE A 138 6.76 -9.28 17.45
N VAL A 139 7.62 -10.11 18.07
CA VAL A 139 8.67 -10.83 17.34
C VAL A 139 8.06 -11.79 16.34
N ASP A 140 7.08 -12.59 16.74
CA ASP A 140 6.45 -13.60 15.88
C ASP A 140 5.75 -12.97 14.67
N TYR A 141 5.13 -11.82 14.85
CA TYR A 141 4.43 -11.11 13.78
C TYR A 141 5.40 -10.43 12.81
N TYR A 142 6.38 -9.66 13.31
CA TYR A 142 7.27 -8.86 12.47
C TYR A 142 8.46 -9.64 11.89
N ARG A 143 8.74 -10.86 12.34
CA ARG A 143 9.77 -11.73 11.72
C ARG A 143 9.34 -12.38 10.41
N ASN A 144 8.21 -11.98 9.85
CA ASN A 144 7.66 -12.53 8.63
C ASN A 144 8.61 -12.33 7.44
N ASP A 145 9.01 -13.45 6.79
CA ASP A 145 9.98 -13.44 5.70
C ASP A 145 9.49 -12.69 4.45
N PHE A 146 8.19 -12.69 4.18
CA PHE A 146 7.63 -11.99 3.02
C PHE A 146 7.54 -10.49 3.25
N LEU A 147 7.28 -10.05 4.48
CA LEU A 147 7.39 -8.64 4.85
C LEU A 147 8.82 -8.14 4.63
N ALA A 148 9.81 -8.90 5.11
CA ALA A 148 11.21 -8.57 4.91
C ALA A 148 11.63 -8.63 3.43
N LEU A 149 11.10 -9.58 2.68
CA LEU A 149 11.36 -9.75 1.25
C LEU A 149 10.91 -8.53 0.45
N ILE A 150 9.63 -8.13 0.59
CA ILE A 150 9.07 -7.02 -0.19
C ILE A 150 9.68 -5.67 0.23
N ALA A 151 9.88 -5.44 1.52
CA ALA A 151 10.54 -4.24 2.01
C ALA A 151 11.97 -4.11 1.47
N SER A 152 12.75 -5.22 1.52
CA SER A 152 14.10 -5.24 0.97
C SER A 152 14.14 -5.11 -0.56
N ALA A 153 13.14 -5.66 -1.26
CA ALA A 153 13.03 -5.56 -2.72
C ALA A 153 12.86 -4.12 -3.19
N TRP A 154 12.18 -3.29 -2.40
CA TRP A 154 11.89 -1.91 -2.74
C TRP A 154 12.87 -0.91 -2.12
N LEU A 155 13.14 -1.03 -0.83
CA LEU A 155 13.89 -0.05 -0.04
C LEU A 155 15.34 -0.47 0.23
N GLY A 156 15.71 -1.72 -0.10
CA GLY A 156 17.00 -2.28 0.31
C GLY A 156 17.02 -2.75 1.76
N PRO A 157 18.15 -3.25 2.28
CA PRO A 157 18.21 -3.93 3.58
C PRO A 157 18.15 -3.00 4.80
N GLY A 158 18.29 -1.68 4.60
CA GLY A 158 18.31 -0.68 5.68
C GLY A 158 16.98 0.04 5.89
N TYR A 159 15.87 -0.57 5.52
CA TYR A 159 14.55 0.03 5.67
C TYR A 159 14.12 0.18 7.13
N GLN A 160 13.26 1.14 7.39
CA GLN A 160 12.56 1.34 8.65
C GLN A 160 11.07 1.04 8.45
N ILE A 161 10.44 0.43 9.46
CA ILE A 161 8.99 0.17 9.46
C ILE A 161 8.31 1.10 10.45
N THR A 162 7.20 1.68 10.03
CA THR A 162 6.21 2.31 10.90
C THR A 162 4.87 1.64 10.64
N THR A 163 4.09 1.40 11.68
CA THR A 163 2.80 0.72 11.54
C THR A 163 1.69 1.35 12.33
N GLN A 164 0.50 1.12 11.84
CA GLN A 164 -0.76 1.57 12.43
C GLN A 164 -1.86 0.55 12.16
N VAL A 165 -2.81 0.43 13.06
CA VAL A 165 -4.05 -0.28 12.82
C VAL A 165 -5.06 0.69 12.26
N ASN A 166 -5.80 0.26 11.27
CA ASN A 166 -6.95 0.97 10.74
C ASN A 166 -8.14 0.01 10.67
N VAL A 167 -9.19 0.33 11.39
CA VAL A 167 -10.44 -0.43 11.39
C VAL A 167 -11.52 0.44 10.78
N VAL A 168 -12.08 0.00 9.66
CA VAL A 168 -13.20 0.69 9.02
C VAL A 168 -14.50 0.20 9.66
N ASN A 169 -15.23 1.10 10.29
CA ASN A 169 -16.50 0.79 10.91
C ASN A 169 -17.65 0.73 9.87
N PRO A 170 -18.73 0.00 10.15
CA PRO A 170 -19.88 -0.07 9.24
C PRO A 170 -20.39 1.33 8.86
N GLY A 171 -20.51 1.59 7.56
CA GLY A 171 -20.91 2.90 7.02
C GLY A 171 -19.80 3.95 6.97
N GLY A 172 -18.56 3.55 7.23
CA GLY A 172 -17.39 4.42 7.07
C GLY A 172 -17.19 4.87 5.63
N ASP A 173 -16.90 6.15 5.44
CA ASP A 173 -16.57 6.70 4.11
C ASP A 173 -15.13 6.33 3.72
N ALA A 174 -14.90 6.11 2.42
CA ALA A 174 -13.57 5.94 1.88
C ALA A 174 -12.76 7.25 1.92
N GLN A 175 -11.45 7.13 2.02
CA GLN A 175 -10.54 8.27 1.83
C GLN A 175 -10.63 8.79 0.39
N GLN A 176 -10.34 10.09 0.23
CA GLN A 176 -10.17 10.65 -1.11
C GLN A 176 -8.92 10.06 -1.79
N PRO A 177 -8.93 9.90 -3.13
CA PRO A 177 -7.72 9.51 -3.85
C PRO A 177 -6.58 10.46 -3.53
N HIS A 178 -5.41 9.93 -3.25
CA HIS A 178 -4.22 10.72 -2.92
C HIS A 178 -2.94 9.94 -3.21
N ARG A 179 -1.82 10.64 -3.16
CA ARG A 179 -0.49 10.05 -3.00
C ARG A 179 0.03 10.44 -1.63
N ASP A 180 0.78 9.56 -1.01
CA ASP A 180 1.32 9.81 0.32
C ASP A 180 2.73 10.41 0.29
N TYR A 181 3.55 10.02 1.22
CA TYR A 181 4.91 10.46 1.42
C TYR A 181 5.71 10.50 0.11
N HIS A 182 6.56 11.52 -0.20
CA HIS A 182 6.81 12.63 0.73
C HIS A 182 6.14 13.92 0.23
N LEU A 183 5.93 14.07 -1.10
CA LEU A 183 5.28 15.25 -1.71
C LEU A 183 3.76 15.23 -1.55
N GLY A 184 3.15 14.09 -1.25
CA GLY A 184 1.70 13.93 -1.19
C GLY A 184 1.00 14.72 -0.09
N PHE A 185 1.73 15.11 0.97
CA PHE A 185 1.20 15.94 2.06
C PHE A 185 1.29 17.45 1.77
N MET A 186 1.89 17.85 0.66
CA MET A 186 2.06 19.23 0.27
C MET A 186 0.87 19.75 -0.51
N THR A 187 0.69 21.07 -0.56
CA THR A 187 -0.22 21.69 -1.53
C THR A 187 0.32 21.53 -2.96
N ASP A 188 -0.51 21.79 -3.98
CA ASP A 188 -0.05 21.72 -5.36
C ASP A 188 1.07 22.72 -5.62
N GLU A 189 0.95 23.96 -5.08
CA GLU A 189 1.97 24.99 -5.21
C GLU A 189 3.29 24.55 -4.58
N GLN A 190 3.25 24.02 -3.36
CA GLN A 190 4.45 23.51 -2.69
C GLN A 190 5.09 22.34 -3.45
N ALA A 191 4.27 21.40 -3.97
CA ALA A 191 4.79 20.27 -4.73
C ALA A 191 5.41 20.72 -6.06
N MET A 192 4.85 21.75 -6.71
CA MET A 192 5.38 22.31 -7.95
C MET A 192 6.70 23.09 -7.77
N ASP A 193 7.05 23.47 -6.54
CA ASP A 193 8.36 24.07 -6.23
C ASP A 193 9.52 23.06 -6.24
N PHE A 194 9.21 21.76 -6.37
CA PHE A 194 10.22 20.71 -6.51
C PHE A 194 10.49 20.37 -7.97
N PRO A 195 11.76 20.20 -8.36
CA PRO A 195 12.11 19.84 -9.73
C PRO A 195 11.64 18.41 -10.06
N LEU A 196 11.42 18.13 -11.34
CA LEU A 196 10.85 16.89 -11.87
C LEU A 196 11.48 15.61 -11.32
N HIS A 197 12.82 15.59 -11.15
CA HIS A 197 13.50 14.41 -10.64
C HIS A 197 13.14 14.07 -9.20
N VAL A 198 12.78 15.06 -8.39
CA VAL A 198 12.31 14.84 -7.00
C VAL A 198 10.95 14.15 -7.01
N HIS A 199 10.04 14.51 -7.92
CA HIS A 199 8.78 13.80 -8.13
C HIS A 199 9.00 12.34 -8.53
N GLY A 200 10.05 12.05 -9.32
CA GLY A 200 10.43 10.68 -9.68
C GLY A 200 11.04 9.90 -8.52
N VAL A 201 11.79 10.56 -7.62
CA VAL A 201 12.43 9.91 -6.47
C VAL A 201 11.45 9.71 -5.31
N SER A 202 10.52 10.62 -5.09
CA SER A 202 9.59 10.60 -3.95
C SER A 202 8.89 9.24 -3.74
N PRO A 203 8.30 8.61 -4.76
CA PRO A 203 7.66 7.30 -4.58
C PRO A 203 8.65 6.14 -4.37
N LEU A 204 9.96 6.34 -4.61
CA LEU A 204 10.97 5.29 -4.45
C LEU A 204 11.49 5.16 -3.02
N ILE A 205 11.27 6.15 -2.19
CA ILE A 205 11.78 6.18 -0.81
C ILE A 205 10.77 5.68 0.22
N THR A 206 9.60 5.23 -0.20
CA THR A 206 8.59 4.63 0.66
C THR A 206 7.90 3.45 -0.02
N LEU A 207 7.41 2.53 0.78
CA LEU A 207 6.55 1.42 0.38
C LEU A 207 5.37 1.41 1.35
N GLN A 208 4.18 1.34 0.84
CA GLN A 208 3.01 1.11 1.67
C GLN A 208 2.49 -0.31 1.53
N GLY A 209 1.81 -0.78 2.56
CA GLY A 209 1.17 -2.08 2.54
C GLY A 209 0.27 -2.27 3.75
N ALA A 210 -0.50 -3.34 3.70
CA ALA A 210 -1.35 -3.77 4.79
C ALA A 210 -1.38 -5.29 4.87
N VAL A 211 -1.47 -5.80 6.09
CA VAL A 211 -1.80 -7.21 6.39
C VAL A 211 -3.26 -7.25 6.82
N ALA A 212 -4.03 -8.15 6.24
CA ALA A 212 -5.42 -8.35 6.57
C ALA A 212 -5.55 -9.11 7.91
N HIS A 213 -6.09 -8.45 8.93
CA HIS A 213 -6.37 -9.04 10.24
C HIS A 213 -7.74 -9.73 10.32
N THR A 214 -8.58 -9.47 9.34
CA THR A 214 -9.88 -10.13 9.12
C THR A 214 -10.03 -10.45 7.64
N ASP A 215 -11.00 -11.27 7.29
CA ASP A 215 -11.40 -11.37 5.89
C ASP A 215 -11.90 -10.01 5.41
N MET A 216 -11.39 -9.59 4.26
CA MET A 216 -11.69 -8.30 3.65
C MET A 216 -12.35 -8.54 2.27
N PRO A 217 -13.62 -8.95 2.23
CA PRO A 217 -14.36 -9.00 0.97
C PRO A 217 -14.59 -7.58 0.45
N ARG A 218 -14.99 -7.46 -0.81
CA ARG A 218 -15.17 -6.13 -1.43
C ARG A 218 -16.14 -5.23 -0.66
N GLU A 219 -17.16 -5.84 -0.06
CA GLU A 219 -18.21 -5.17 0.72
C GLU A 219 -17.69 -4.55 2.02
N SER A 220 -16.56 -5.03 2.54
CA SER A 220 -15.89 -4.46 3.72
C SER A 220 -15.07 -3.20 3.43
N GLY A 221 -14.96 -2.80 2.15
CA GLY A 221 -14.29 -1.58 1.73
C GLY A 221 -12.75 -1.65 1.79
N PRO A 222 -12.12 -2.70 1.20
CA PRO A 222 -10.66 -2.72 1.09
C PRO A 222 -10.15 -1.52 0.30
N THR A 223 -8.86 -1.21 0.48
CA THR A 223 -8.20 -0.08 -0.18
C THR A 223 -8.50 -0.06 -1.68
N MET A 224 -8.86 1.13 -2.17
CA MET A 224 -9.08 1.39 -3.59
C MET A 224 -7.77 1.76 -4.26
N TYR A 225 -7.43 1.08 -5.34
CA TYR A 225 -6.22 1.27 -6.11
C TYR A 225 -6.54 1.65 -7.55
N LEU A 226 -5.60 2.31 -8.20
CA LEU A 226 -5.63 2.52 -9.64
C LEU A 226 -4.32 1.94 -10.22
N PRO A 227 -4.29 0.67 -10.62
CA PRO A 227 -3.08 0.02 -11.11
C PRO A 227 -2.42 0.80 -12.24
N HIS A 228 -1.09 0.85 -12.22
CA HIS A 228 -0.24 1.61 -13.13
C HIS A 228 -0.22 3.13 -12.93
N SER A 229 -1.04 3.71 -12.03
CA SER A 229 -1.09 5.16 -11.80
C SER A 229 0.20 5.72 -11.20
N GLN A 230 0.95 4.92 -10.46
CA GLN A 230 2.23 5.32 -9.87
C GLN A 230 3.27 5.77 -10.90
N LYS A 231 3.10 5.41 -12.17
CA LYS A 231 3.98 5.80 -13.27
C LYS A 231 3.83 7.26 -13.68
N MET A 232 2.74 7.89 -13.30
CA MET A 232 2.46 9.28 -13.60
C MET A 232 3.33 10.19 -12.73
N VAL A 233 4.36 10.80 -13.30
CA VAL A 233 5.30 11.66 -12.56
C VAL A 233 4.60 12.88 -11.97
N SER A 234 3.64 13.45 -12.71
CA SER A 234 2.79 14.56 -12.25
C SER A 234 1.74 14.13 -11.22
N GLY A 235 1.71 12.85 -10.81
CA GLY A 235 0.70 12.28 -9.91
C GLY A 235 0.51 13.05 -8.61
N TYR A 236 1.56 13.65 -8.04
CA TYR A 236 1.47 14.42 -6.80
C TYR A 236 0.65 15.72 -6.91
N VAL A 237 0.49 16.26 -8.09
CA VAL A 237 -0.38 17.43 -8.36
C VAL A 237 -1.67 17.04 -9.07
N ALA A 238 -1.68 15.88 -9.74
CA ALA A 238 -2.83 15.43 -10.52
C ALA A 238 -4.00 14.94 -9.68
N TRP A 239 -3.74 14.30 -8.52
CA TRP A 239 -4.79 13.64 -7.75
C TRP A 239 -5.88 14.61 -7.22
N ARG A 240 -5.59 15.91 -7.12
CA ARG A 240 -6.57 16.94 -6.74
C ARG A 240 -7.41 17.43 -7.90
N ASN A 241 -7.02 17.11 -9.14
CA ASN A 241 -7.78 17.49 -10.34
C ASN A 241 -9.15 16.78 -10.35
N ALA A 242 -10.22 17.53 -10.57
CA ALA A 242 -11.59 17.01 -10.51
C ALA A 242 -11.87 15.90 -11.54
N ALA A 243 -11.32 15.99 -12.76
CA ALA A 243 -11.49 14.97 -13.79
C ALA A 243 -10.73 13.68 -13.43
N VAL A 244 -9.53 13.81 -12.85
CA VAL A 244 -8.73 12.68 -12.34
C VAL A 244 -9.46 11.98 -11.19
N ARG A 245 -10.00 12.72 -10.23
CA ARG A 245 -10.79 12.15 -9.12
C ARG A 245 -12.03 11.41 -9.61
N LYS A 246 -12.76 12.01 -10.55
CA LYS A 246 -13.93 11.38 -11.14
C LYS A 246 -13.54 10.07 -11.84
N TYR A 247 -12.50 10.10 -12.66
CA TYR A 247 -12.01 8.89 -13.32
C TYR A 247 -11.60 7.81 -12.34
N PHE A 248 -10.89 8.17 -11.25
CA PHE A 248 -10.51 7.24 -10.19
C PHE A 248 -11.76 6.59 -9.58
N ALA A 249 -12.75 7.38 -9.19
CA ALA A 249 -13.98 6.88 -8.57
C ALA A 249 -14.78 5.91 -9.47
N GLU A 250 -14.64 6.02 -10.79
CA GLU A 250 -15.32 5.19 -11.78
C GLU A 250 -14.51 3.94 -12.19
N ASN A 251 -13.17 3.91 -11.92
CA ASN A 251 -12.25 2.89 -12.49
C ASN A 251 -11.32 2.23 -11.48
N TYR A 252 -11.48 2.47 -10.19
CA TYR A 252 -10.62 1.86 -9.18
C TYR A 252 -10.79 0.34 -9.10
N SER A 253 -9.75 -0.32 -8.62
CA SER A 253 -9.72 -1.74 -8.28
C SER A 253 -9.67 -1.92 -6.77
N GLN A 254 -10.32 -2.96 -6.26
CA GLN A 254 -10.22 -3.39 -4.87
C GLN A 254 -9.86 -4.87 -4.83
N LEU A 255 -8.84 -5.22 -4.06
CA LEU A 255 -8.39 -6.60 -3.90
C LEU A 255 -9.02 -7.21 -2.65
N PRO A 256 -9.89 -8.21 -2.77
CA PRO A 256 -10.32 -8.99 -1.62
C PRO A 256 -9.12 -9.75 -1.03
N LEU A 257 -8.98 -9.65 0.28
CA LEU A 257 -7.95 -10.35 1.04
C LEU A 257 -8.60 -11.25 2.07
N LYS A 258 -7.97 -12.38 2.35
CA LYS A 258 -8.30 -13.20 3.51
C LYS A 258 -7.42 -12.80 4.68
N LYS A 259 -7.86 -13.11 5.90
CA LYS A 259 -7.01 -12.96 7.08
C LYS A 259 -5.67 -13.66 6.87
N GLY A 260 -4.58 -12.94 7.13
CA GLY A 260 -3.22 -13.42 6.89
C GLY A 260 -2.65 -13.13 5.51
N ASP A 261 -3.44 -12.61 4.56
CA ASP A 261 -2.93 -12.08 3.30
C ASP A 261 -2.33 -10.68 3.50
N GLY A 262 -1.47 -10.27 2.57
CA GLY A 262 -0.91 -8.91 2.53
C GLY A 262 -1.09 -8.26 1.18
N ALA A 263 -1.16 -6.94 1.14
CA ALA A 263 -1.09 -6.16 -0.08
C ALA A 263 -0.06 -5.04 0.09
N PHE A 264 0.78 -4.83 -0.93
CA PHE A 264 1.84 -3.81 -0.93
C PHE A 264 1.78 -3.02 -2.22
N PHE A 265 2.08 -1.74 -2.13
CA PHE A 265 1.95 -0.86 -3.28
C PHE A 265 2.91 0.34 -3.22
N ASN A 266 3.20 0.87 -4.40
CA ASN A 266 3.87 2.14 -4.55
C ASN A 266 2.83 3.25 -4.31
N PRO A 267 3.01 4.08 -3.26
CA PRO A 267 2.00 5.05 -2.82
C PRO A 267 1.83 6.23 -3.78
#